data_0224c2c9bc43d44f114ecdfd768ea91f
#
_entry.id   0224c2c9bc43d44f114ecdfd768ea91f
#
_cell.length_a   1.000
_cell.length_b   1.000
_cell.length_c   1.000
_cell.angle_alpha   90.00
_cell.angle_beta   90.00
_cell.angle_gamma   90.00
#
_symmetry.space_group_name_H-M   'P 1'
#
loop_
_entity.id
_entity.type
_entity.pdbx_description
1 polymer ?
#
loop_
_entity_poly.entity_id
_entity_poly.type
_entity_poly.pdbx_seq_one_letter_code
_entity_poly.pdbx_strand_id
1 'polypeptide(L)'
;LSVYVWGACFSWGLPTKNLLVPYSEQKVKMRAGGVYPVYVYLDDASQRVVASARLEKFVGNTFPDYRPGRKVKALVLSHNETGYRCVVDNRHFGMFYNNELFQPLEVGQEVEACVKYVRPDGKIDLSLGGDTQERVHSLAASILEYLNLNSNRPEAALSDKMDPEKIKALFGCSKKDFKKAVGGLYKEHKIEIAHPSGEIKLK
;
A
#
# COMPACT_ATOMS: atom_id res chain seq x y z
N LEU A 1 16.37 -19.67 -5.22
CA LEU A 1 17.30 -19.46 -4.10
C LEU A 1 18.02 -20.74 -3.79
N SER A 2 19.35 -20.71 -3.79
CA SER A 2 20.20 -21.81 -3.30
C SER A 2 20.89 -21.36 -2.02
N VAL A 3 20.98 -22.24 -1.02
CA VAL A 3 21.65 -21.97 0.26
C VAL A 3 23.00 -22.67 0.26
N TYR A 4 24.06 -21.91 0.48
CA TYR A 4 25.45 -22.40 0.51
C TYR A 4 26.06 -22.17 1.90
N VAL A 5 27.27 -22.73 2.12
CA VAL A 5 28.00 -22.60 3.39
C VAL A 5 28.26 -21.14 3.79
N TRP A 6 28.33 -20.23 2.83
CA TRP A 6 28.68 -18.80 3.03
C TRP A 6 27.48 -17.84 3.04
N GLY A 7 26.29 -18.28 2.64
CA GLY A 7 25.13 -17.43 2.52
C GLY A 7 24.03 -17.99 1.62
N ALA A 8 23.05 -17.16 1.29
CA ALA A 8 21.98 -17.45 0.36
C ALA A 8 22.29 -16.80 -0.99
N CYS A 9 22.11 -17.54 -2.08
CA CYS A 9 22.25 -17.04 -3.44
C CYS A 9 20.89 -16.89 -4.10
N PHE A 10 20.65 -15.73 -4.70
CA PHE A 10 19.44 -15.39 -5.41
C PHE A 10 19.67 -15.32 -6.92
N SER A 11 18.69 -15.79 -7.69
CA SER A 11 18.56 -15.39 -9.10
C SER A 11 17.92 -14.01 -9.14
N TRP A 12 18.54 -13.05 -9.81
CA TRP A 12 18.12 -11.65 -9.87
C TRP A 12 17.97 -11.08 -11.29
N GLY A 13 17.62 -11.99 -12.22
CA GLY A 13 17.36 -11.62 -13.61
C GLY A 13 18.57 -11.71 -14.55
N LEU A 14 19.77 -11.98 -14.04
CA LEU A 14 20.96 -12.22 -14.85
C LEU A 14 21.17 -13.73 -15.03
N PRO A 15 21.25 -14.25 -16.28
CA PRO A 15 21.25 -15.70 -16.54
C PRO A 15 22.43 -16.47 -15.96
N THR A 16 23.56 -15.82 -15.73
CA THR A 16 24.82 -16.49 -15.34
C THR A 16 25.37 -16.04 -13.97
N LYS A 17 24.71 -15.13 -13.28
CA LYS A 17 25.24 -14.58 -12.03
C LYS A 17 24.18 -14.62 -10.93
N ASN A 18 24.50 -15.34 -9.86
CA ASN A 18 23.69 -15.32 -8.64
C ASN A 18 24.16 -14.19 -7.72
N LEU A 19 23.20 -13.53 -7.06
CA LEU A 19 23.44 -12.51 -6.07
C LEU A 19 23.63 -13.18 -4.69
N LEU A 20 24.78 -12.99 -4.07
CA LEU A 20 25.08 -13.52 -2.74
C LEU A 20 24.57 -12.58 -1.66
N VAL A 21 23.87 -13.15 -0.67
CA VAL A 21 23.58 -12.50 0.62
C VAL A 21 24.32 -13.28 1.72
N PRO A 22 25.45 -12.79 2.21
CA PRO A 22 26.20 -13.43 3.31
C PRO A 22 25.32 -13.63 4.56
N TYR A 23 25.61 -14.64 5.37
CA TYR A 23 24.84 -14.87 6.59
C TYR A 23 24.88 -13.68 7.56
N SER A 24 25.99 -12.97 7.64
CA SER A 24 26.15 -11.75 8.43
C SER A 24 25.21 -10.60 7.97
N GLU A 25 24.81 -10.62 6.69
CA GLU A 25 23.95 -9.61 6.08
C GLU A 25 22.46 -10.06 6.05
N GLN A 26 22.13 -11.23 6.55
CA GLN A 26 20.76 -11.70 6.69
C GLN A 26 20.15 -11.20 8.01
N LYS A 27 18.97 -10.60 7.96
CA LYS A 27 18.22 -10.20 9.17
C LYS A 27 17.51 -11.40 9.81
N VAL A 28 17.06 -12.31 8.97
CA VAL A 28 16.48 -13.61 9.33
C VAL A 28 17.08 -14.67 8.43
N LYS A 29 17.15 -15.93 8.89
CA LYS A 29 17.66 -17.03 8.06
C LYS A 29 16.78 -17.20 6.83
N MET A 30 17.38 -17.00 5.65
CA MET A 30 16.66 -17.08 4.37
C MET A 30 16.41 -18.54 3.99
N ARG A 31 15.22 -18.81 3.44
CA ARG A 31 14.77 -20.13 2.99
C ARG A 31 14.47 -20.11 1.52
N ALA A 32 14.64 -21.25 0.85
CA ALA A 32 14.25 -21.40 -0.55
C ALA A 32 12.75 -21.10 -0.75
N GLY A 33 12.41 -20.42 -1.84
CA GLY A 33 11.05 -20.00 -2.15
C GLY A 33 10.57 -18.72 -1.42
N GLY A 34 11.33 -18.22 -0.43
CA GLY A 34 11.00 -16.96 0.23
C GLY A 34 11.35 -15.73 -0.61
N VAL A 35 10.61 -14.64 -0.39
CA VAL A 35 10.85 -13.31 -0.97
C VAL A 35 11.48 -12.43 0.10
N TYR A 36 12.62 -11.82 -0.23
CA TYR A 36 13.40 -11.02 0.70
C TYR A 36 13.83 -9.73 0.04
N PRO A 37 13.37 -8.57 0.50
CA PRO A 37 13.90 -7.27 0.09
C PRO A 37 15.36 -7.15 0.50
N VAL A 38 16.22 -6.81 -0.44
CA VAL A 38 17.67 -6.67 -0.22
C VAL A 38 18.20 -5.41 -0.92
N TYR A 39 19.26 -4.84 -0.34
CA TYR A 39 20.02 -3.77 -0.97
C TYR A 39 21.25 -4.37 -1.63
N VAL A 40 21.47 -4.05 -2.92
CA VAL A 40 22.61 -4.55 -3.71
C VAL A 40 23.72 -3.52 -3.66
N TYR A 41 24.94 -3.95 -3.33
CA TYR A 41 26.10 -3.07 -3.24
C TYR A 41 27.39 -3.78 -3.67
N LEU A 42 28.42 -3.01 -3.95
CA LEU A 42 29.77 -3.51 -4.17
C LEU A 42 30.46 -3.66 -2.82
N ASP A 43 30.91 -4.86 -2.51
CA ASP A 43 31.67 -5.13 -1.28
C ASP A 43 33.14 -4.68 -1.48
N ASP A 44 33.56 -3.74 -0.64
CA ASP A 44 34.88 -3.13 -0.77
C ASP A 44 36.03 -4.14 -0.57
N ALA A 45 35.83 -5.15 0.26
CA ALA A 45 36.87 -6.14 0.56
C ALA A 45 37.03 -7.16 -0.57
N SER A 46 35.95 -7.66 -1.12
CA SER A 46 35.98 -8.69 -2.19
C SER A 46 35.85 -8.15 -3.59
N GLN A 47 35.51 -6.86 -3.76
CA GLN A 47 35.21 -6.21 -5.04
C GLN A 47 34.14 -6.95 -5.85
N ARG A 48 33.18 -7.58 -5.14
CA ARG A 48 32.06 -8.33 -5.73
C ARG A 48 30.73 -7.66 -5.40
N VAL A 49 29.81 -7.82 -6.33
CA VAL A 49 28.42 -7.41 -6.08
C VAL A 49 27.78 -8.41 -5.11
N VAL A 50 27.33 -7.91 -3.99
CA VAL A 50 26.65 -8.67 -2.92
C VAL A 50 25.38 -7.94 -2.48
N ALA A 51 24.57 -8.57 -1.65
CA ALA A 51 23.39 -7.93 -1.12
C ALA A 51 23.24 -8.09 0.39
N SER A 52 22.52 -7.15 0.98
CA SER A 52 22.20 -7.12 2.42
C SER A 52 20.70 -6.99 2.63
N ALA A 53 20.16 -7.80 3.54
CA ALA A 53 18.81 -7.63 4.08
C ALA A 53 18.77 -6.66 5.28
N ARG A 54 19.93 -6.14 5.71
CA ARG A 54 20.05 -5.11 6.76
C ARG A 54 19.90 -3.72 6.14
N LEU A 55 18.72 -3.43 5.63
CA LEU A 55 18.41 -2.22 4.86
C LEU A 55 18.69 -0.95 5.63
N GLU A 56 18.68 -0.99 6.96
CA GLU A 56 18.95 0.14 7.85
C GLU A 56 20.37 0.72 7.67
N LYS A 57 21.30 -0.04 7.09
CA LYS A 57 22.66 0.43 6.76
C LYS A 57 22.69 1.38 5.56
N PHE A 58 21.72 1.26 4.66
CA PHE A 58 21.74 1.90 3.33
C PHE A 58 20.57 2.85 3.10
N VAL A 59 19.49 2.67 3.85
CA VAL A 59 18.22 3.39 3.67
C VAL A 59 17.93 4.23 4.92
N GLY A 60 17.41 5.44 4.72
CA GLY A 60 17.04 6.34 5.81
C GLY A 60 18.17 7.19 6.36
N ASN A 61 19.31 7.26 5.64
CA ASN A 61 20.51 8.01 6.07
C ASN A 61 20.39 9.51 5.86
N THR A 62 19.36 9.98 5.14
CA THR A 62 19.08 11.38 4.90
C THR A 62 17.65 11.70 5.32
N PHE A 63 17.40 12.95 5.73
CA PHE A 63 16.04 13.38 6.04
C PHE A 63 15.22 13.49 4.74
N PRO A 64 14.00 12.94 4.67
CA PRO A 64 13.18 12.97 3.47
C PRO A 64 12.60 14.38 3.22
N ASP A 65 12.82 14.88 2.00
CA ASP A 65 12.22 16.13 1.51
C ASP A 65 11.03 15.81 0.58
N TYR A 66 9.93 15.37 1.18
CA TYR A 66 8.68 15.09 0.45
C TYR A 66 7.56 15.99 0.95
N ARG A 67 6.83 16.55 0.02
CA ARG A 67 5.59 17.29 0.33
C ARG A 67 4.40 16.32 0.40
N PRO A 68 3.41 16.58 1.28
CA PRO A 68 2.16 15.85 1.28
C PRO A 68 1.51 15.84 -0.11
N GLY A 69 0.97 14.70 -0.53
CA GLY A 69 0.39 14.48 -1.86
C GLY A 69 1.37 14.04 -2.93
N ARG A 70 2.70 14.07 -2.69
CA ARG A 70 3.68 13.58 -3.67
C ARG A 70 3.51 12.09 -3.92
N LYS A 71 3.40 11.71 -5.20
CA LYS A 71 3.42 10.30 -5.63
C LYS A 71 4.84 9.75 -5.55
N VAL A 72 4.96 8.56 -4.99
CA VAL A 72 6.22 7.84 -4.75
C VAL A 72 6.05 6.35 -5.01
N LYS A 73 7.14 5.65 -5.24
CA LYS A 73 7.16 4.19 -5.29
C LYS A 73 7.50 3.64 -3.91
N ALA A 74 6.72 2.69 -3.44
CA ALA A 74 6.92 2.05 -2.14
C ALA A 74 7.06 0.54 -2.31
N LEU A 75 8.20 -0.02 -1.86
CA LEU A 75 8.45 -1.46 -1.82
C LEU A 75 8.11 -1.96 -0.42
N VAL A 76 7.18 -2.91 -0.33
CA VAL A 76 6.74 -3.50 0.94
C VAL A 76 7.80 -4.44 1.49
N LEU A 77 8.26 -4.17 2.72
CA LEU A 77 9.32 -4.93 3.41
C LEU A 77 8.78 -5.99 4.36
N SER A 78 7.80 -5.61 5.16
CA SER A 78 7.23 -6.44 6.22
C SER A 78 5.86 -5.93 6.66
N HIS A 79 5.09 -6.83 7.27
CA HIS A 79 3.80 -6.52 7.89
C HIS A 79 3.86 -6.78 9.40
N ASN A 80 3.24 -5.92 10.19
CA ASN A 80 3.06 -6.09 11.64
C ASN A 80 1.64 -5.62 12.05
N GLU A 81 1.35 -5.65 13.35
CA GLU A 81 0.05 -5.24 13.90
C GLU A 81 -0.33 -3.79 13.57
N THR A 82 0.64 -2.91 13.40
CA THR A 82 0.42 -1.49 13.09
C THR A 82 0.17 -1.27 11.59
N GLY A 83 0.89 -2.02 10.72
CA GLY A 83 0.81 -1.82 9.27
C GLY A 83 1.98 -2.43 8.50
N TYR A 84 2.19 -1.92 7.29
CA TYR A 84 3.20 -2.37 6.36
C TYR A 84 4.38 -1.39 6.33
N ARG A 85 5.56 -1.89 6.72
CA ARG A 85 6.81 -1.14 6.58
C ARG A 85 7.28 -1.22 5.14
N CYS A 86 7.71 -0.09 4.58
CA CYS A 86 8.12 0.03 3.19
C CYS A 86 9.43 0.80 3.04
N VAL A 87 10.07 0.64 1.88
CA VAL A 87 11.10 1.57 1.37
C VAL A 87 10.47 2.44 0.31
N VAL A 88 10.64 3.74 0.44
CA VAL A 88 10.13 4.79 -0.45
C VAL A 88 11.26 5.26 -1.36
N ASP A 89 11.03 5.22 -2.68
CA ASP A 89 11.97 5.63 -3.73
C ASP A 89 13.41 5.08 -3.53
N ASN A 90 13.53 3.87 -2.94
CA ASN A 90 14.80 3.22 -2.58
C ASN A 90 15.71 4.01 -1.62
N ARG A 91 15.17 5.01 -0.91
CA ARG A 91 15.97 5.93 -0.08
C ARG A 91 15.51 6.06 1.36
N HIS A 92 14.20 6.02 1.61
CA HIS A 92 13.63 6.33 2.92
C HIS A 92 12.69 5.24 3.41
N PHE A 93 12.49 5.17 4.73
CA PHE A 93 11.48 4.27 5.28
C PHE A 93 10.11 4.95 5.34
N GLY A 94 9.08 4.18 5.02
CA GLY A 94 7.69 4.60 5.13
C GLY A 94 6.81 3.52 5.73
N MET A 95 5.58 3.87 6.03
CA MET A 95 4.59 2.98 6.61
C MET A 95 3.21 3.24 6.03
N PHE A 96 2.51 2.15 5.67
CA PHE A 96 1.07 2.14 5.49
C PHE A 96 0.43 1.58 6.74
N TYR A 97 -0.62 2.22 7.23
CA TYR A 97 -1.38 1.76 8.39
C TYR A 97 -2.49 0.78 8.00
N ASN A 98 -2.67 -0.29 8.78
CA ASN A 98 -3.70 -1.31 8.49
C ASN A 98 -5.11 -0.74 8.42
N ASN A 99 -5.43 0.28 9.23
CA ASN A 99 -6.74 0.92 9.25
C ASN A 99 -7.01 1.85 8.04
N GLU A 100 -6.00 2.09 7.22
CA GLU A 100 -6.10 2.94 6.01
C GLU A 100 -6.00 2.13 4.72
N LEU A 101 -5.74 0.84 4.83
CA LEU A 101 -5.66 -0.08 3.70
C LEU A 101 -6.99 -0.82 3.53
N PHE A 102 -7.45 -0.91 2.30
CA PHE A 102 -8.67 -1.62 1.93
C PHE A 102 -8.41 -3.03 1.44
N GLN A 103 -7.16 -3.31 1.06
CA GLN A 103 -6.69 -4.63 0.65
C GLN A 103 -5.32 -4.90 1.26
N PRO A 104 -5.02 -6.17 1.59
CA PRO A 104 -3.71 -6.53 2.08
C PRO A 104 -2.65 -6.30 1.00
N LEU A 105 -1.44 -5.96 1.44
CA LEU A 105 -0.25 -5.87 0.58
C LEU A 105 0.63 -7.10 0.80
N GLU A 106 1.41 -7.45 -0.20
CA GLU A 106 2.35 -8.57 -0.11
C GLU A 106 3.78 -8.06 0.11
N VAL A 107 4.57 -8.82 0.88
CA VAL A 107 5.99 -8.54 1.06
C VAL A 107 6.72 -8.71 -0.28
N GLY A 108 7.51 -7.72 -0.67
CA GLY A 108 8.19 -7.67 -1.97
C GLY A 108 7.36 -7.00 -3.07
N GLN A 109 6.11 -6.63 -2.80
CA GLN A 109 5.27 -5.89 -3.74
C GLN A 109 5.74 -4.42 -3.83
N GLU A 110 5.91 -3.91 -5.05
CA GLU A 110 6.08 -2.48 -5.32
C GLU A 110 4.70 -1.87 -5.63
N VAL A 111 4.37 -0.77 -4.97
CA VAL A 111 3.10 -0.06 -5.14
C VAL A 111 3.35 1.44 -5.32
N GLU A 112 2.49 2.08 -6.11
CA GLU A 112 2.43 3.55 -6.13
C GLU A 112 1.70 4.04 -4.88
N ALA A 113 2.28 5.01 -4.21
CA ALA A 113 1.79 5.59 -2.98
C ALA A 113 1.81 7.10 -3.02
N CYS A 114 1.03 7.72 -2.15
CA CYS A 114 1.12 9.15 -1.88
C CYS A 114 1.65 9.40 -0.48
N VAL A 115 2.56 10.35 -0.38
CA VAL A 115 3.06 10.84 0.92
C VAL A 115 1.93 11.58 1.63
N LYS A 116 1.61 11.15 2.85
CA LYS A 116 0.66 11.85 3.72
C LYS A 116 1.37 12.87 4.59
N TYR A 117 2.43 12.42 5.23
CA TYR A 117 3.18 13.20 6.19
C TYR A 117 4.61 12.67 6.32
N VAL A 118 5.57 13.57 6.49
CA VAL A 118 6.95 13.24 6.88
C VAL A 118 7.09 13.52 8.37
N ARG A 119 7.42 12.49 9.14
CA ARG A 119 7.57 12.60 10.59
C ARG A 119 8.88 13.26 10.97
N PRO A 120 8.97 13.84 12.19
CA PRO A 120 10.21 14.39 12.72
C PRO A 120 11.36 13.36 12.81
N ASP A 121 11.05 12.07 12.96
CA ASP A 121 12.02 10.97 12.96
C ASP A 121 12.45 10.52 11.55
N GLY A 122 12.04 11.22 10.50
CA GLY A 122 12.39 10.94 9.12
C GLY A 122 11.62 9.78 8.48
N LYS A 123 10.62 9.20 9.15
CA LYS A 123 9.73 8.21 8.54
C LYS A 123 8.60 8.87 7.79
N ILE A 124 8.09 8.20 6.76
CA ILE A 124 7.08 8.72 5.86
C ILE A 124 5.78 7.93 6.07
N ASP A 125 4.70 8.63 6.41
CA ASP A 125 3.37 8.06 6.42
C ASP A 125 2.80 8.07 5.00
N LEU A 126 2.38 6.90 4.53
CA LEU A 126 1.95 6.64 3.16
C LEU A 126 0.45 6.34 3.09
N SER A 127 -0.15 6.60 1.93
CA SER A 127 -1.48 6.12 1.57
C SER A 127 -1.45 5.46 0.19
N LEU A 128 -2.24 4.39 0.01
CA LEU A 128 -2.51 3.84 -1.31
C LEU A 128 -3.52 4.73 -2.04
N GLY A 129 -3.15 5.12 -3.26
CA GLY A 129 -4.00 5.94 -4.12
C GLY A 129 -3.79 7.45 -3.95
N GLY A 130 -4.03 8.16 -5.04
CA GLY A 130 -3.83 9.60 -5.20
C GLY A 130 -4.53 10.48 -4.16
N ASP A 131 -4.55 11.77 -4.41
CA ASP A 131 -5.23 12.77 -3.58
C ASP A 131 -6.60 12.24 -3.10
N THR A 132 -6.98 12.61 -1.89
CA THR A 132 -8.28 12.23 -1.30
C THR A 132 -9.44 12.48 -2.26
N GLN A 133 -9.30 13.48 -3.15
CA GLN A 133 -10.29 13.79 -4.18
C GLN A 133 -10.36 12.71 -5.28
N GLU A 134 -9.22 12.23 -5.81
CA GLU A 134 -9.20 11.14 -6.81
C GLU A 134 -9.80 9.84 -6.25
N ARG A 135 -9.51 9.53 -4.99
CA ARG A 135 -10.09 8.36 -4.30
C ARG A 135 -11.60 8.48 -4.12
N VAL A 136 -12.07 9.64 -3.68
CA VAL A 136 -13.50 9.93 -3.51
C VAL A 136 -14.21 9.91 -4.87
N HIS A 137 -13.59 10.40 -5.92
CA HIS A 137 -14.15 10.38 -7.28
C HIS A 137 -14.25 8.95 -7.85
N SER A 138 -13.20 8.14 -7.70
CA SER A 138 -13.22 6.72 -8.09
C SER A 138 -14.28 5.94 -7.32
N LEU A 139 -14.39 6.18 -6.01
CA LEU A 139 -15.42 5.57 -5.16
C LEU A 139 -16.83 6.00 -5.58
N ALA A 140 -17.02 7.27 -5.94
CA ALA A 140 -18.29 7.78 -6.44
C ALA A 140 -18.71 7.06 -7.73
N ALA A 141 -17.78 6.81 -8.65
CA ALA A 141 -18.04 6.03 -9.86
C ALA A 141 -18.47 4.59 -9.52
N SER A 142 -17.77 3.92 -8.60
CA SER A 142 -18.13 2.55 -8.16
C SER A 142 -19.49 2.50 -7.47
N ILE A 143 -19.88 3.52 -6.71
CA ILE A 143 -21.22 3.61 -6.10
C ILE A 143 -22.30 3.75 -7.16
N LEU A 144 -22.11 4.60 -8.17
CA LEU A 144 -23.05 4.76 -9.28
C LEU A 144 -23.22 3.46 -10.09
N GLU A 145 -22.10 2.77 -10.37
CA GLU A 145 -22.13 1.49 -11.07
C GLU A 145 -22.90 0.44 -10.27
N TYR A 146 -22.64 0.35 -8.96
CA TYR A 146 -23.37 -0.57 -8.08
C TYR A 146 -24.87 -0.27 -8.05
N LEU A 147 -25.28 0.99 -7.94
CA LEU A 147 -26.69 1.39 -7.96
C LEU A 147 -27.36 1.06 -9.29
N ASN A 148 -26.65 1.26 -10.43
CA ASN A 148 -27.16 0.88 -11.76
C ASN A 148 -27.39 -0.61 -11.88
N LEU A 149 -26.42 -1.43 -11.50
CA LEU A 149 -26.51 -2.90 -11.58
C LEU A 149 -27.56 -3.49 -10.65
N ASN A 150 -27.89 -2.82 -9.56
CA ASN A 150 -28.80 -3.32 -8.53
C ASN A 150 -30.10 -2.50 -8.39
N SER A 151 -30.42 -1.65 -9.36
CA SER A 151 -31.61 -0.78 -9.33
C SER A 151 -32.93 -1.50 -9.07
N ASN A 152 -33.03 -2.78 -9.47
CA ASN A 152 -34.22 -3.62 -9.34
C ASN A 152 -34.12 -4.65 -8.19
N ARG A 153 -33.13 -4.53 -7.28
CA ARG A 153 -32.89 -5.48 -6.18
C ARG A 153 -33.04 -4.81 -4.82
N PRO A 154 -34.19 -4.92 -4.15
CA PRO A 154 -34.40 -4.29 -2.84
C PRO A 154 -33.41 -4.75 -1.77
N GLU A 155 -32.93 -6.01 -1.86
CA GLU A 155 -31.96 -6.58 -0.94
C GLU A 155 -30.57 -5.96 -1.05
N ALA A 156 -30.26 -5.31 -2.19
CA ALA A 156 -28.99 -4.62 -2.45
C ALA A 156 -29.05 -3.10 -2.19
N ALA A 157 -30.11 -2.63 -1.54
CA ALA A 157 -30.28 -1.20 -1.28
C ALA A 157 -29.13 -0.62 -0.45
N LEU A 158 -28.55 0.49 -0.94
CA LEU A 158 -27.54 1.25 -0.21
C LEU A 158 -28.19 2.25 0.72
N SER A 159 -27.55 2.50 1.87
CA SER A 159 -27.96 3.55 2.79
C SER A 159 -26.76 4.30 3.35
N ASP A 160 -26.91 5.60 3.59
CA ASP A 160 -25.92 6.44 4.25
C ASP A 160 -25.68 6.03 5.72
N LYS A 161 -26.64 5.26 6.30
CA LYS A 161 -26.58 4.70 7.66
C LYS A 161 -25.99 3.29 7.72
N MET A 162 -25.60 2.70 6.56
CA MET A 162 -25.09 1.35 6.47
C MET A 162 -23.91 1.09 7.43
N ASP A 163 -23.82 -0.15 7.90
CA ASP A 163 -22.74 -0.63 8.77
C ASP A 163 -21.36 -0.50 8.10
N PRO A 164 -20.32 -0.02 8.84
CA PRO A 164 -18.95 0.10 8.31
C PRO A 164 -18.39 -1.18 7.72
N GLU A 165 -18.70 -2.35 8.27
CA GLU A 165 -18.21 -3.65 7.77
C GLU A 165 -18.84 -3.98 6.42
N LYS A 166 -20.14 -3.71 6.24
CA LYS A 166 -20.82 -3.88 4.95
C LYS A 166 -20.26 -2.94 3.89
N ILE A 167 -20.03 -1.67 4.24
CA ILE A 167 -19.40 -0.69 3.33
C ILE A 167 -18.01 -1.17 2.92
N LYS A 168 -17.22 -1.67 3.87
CA LYS A 168 -15.88 -2.21 3.60
C LYS A 168 -15.93 -3.44 2.70
N ALA A 169 -16.89 -4.34 2.90
CA ALA A 169 -17.06 -5.54 2.07
C ALA A 169 -17.48 -5.21 0.64
N LEU A 170 -18.37 -4.22 0.44
CA LEU A 170 -18.89 -3.86 -0.90
C LEU A 170 -17.93 -2.96 -1.69
N PHE A 171 -17.33 -1.97 -1.04
CA PHE A 171 -16.56 -0.92 -1.71
C PHE A 171 -15.09 -0.83 -1.29
N GLY A 172 -14.64 -1.66 -0.34
CA GLY A 172 -13.27 -1.62 0.16
C GLY A 172 -12.87 -0.27 0.78
N CYS A 173 -13.81 0.53 1.29
CA CYS A 173 -13.56 1.89 1.77
C CYS A 173 -14.02 2.12 3.21
N SER A 174 -13.54 3.22 3.82
CA SER A 174 -14.02 3.64 5.14
C SER A 174 -15.42 4.29 5.05
N LYS A 175 -16.22 4.18 6.12
CA LYS A 175 -17.52 4.88 6.20
C LYS A 175 -17.41 6.39 5.99
N LYS A 176 -16.27 6.99 6.39
CA LYS A 176 -15.99 8.41 6.19
C LYS A 176 -15.82 8.75 4.70
N ASP A 177 -15.08 7.93 3.95
CA ASP A 177 -14.86 8.15 2.51
C ASP A 177 -16.13 7.83 1.73
N PHE A 178 -16.89 6.78 2.11
CA PHE A 178 -18.21 6.49 1.57
C PHE A 178 -19.15 7.68 1.71
N LYS A 179 -19.28 8.26 2.92
CA LYS A 179 -20.12 9.44 3.14
C LYS A 179 -19.67 10.66 2.34
N LYS A 180 -18.36 10.85 2.15
CA LYS A 180 -17.84 11.92 1.30
C LYS A 180 -18.25 11.73 -0.16
N ALA A 181 -18.10 10.50 -0.70
CA ALA A 181 -18.48 10.17 -2.05
C ALA A 181 -19.99 10.34 -2.29
N VAL A 182 -20.82 9.81 -1.39
CA VAL A 182 -22.28 9.97 -1.41
C VAL A 182 -22.66 11.44 -1.35
N GLY A 183 -22.05 12.22 -0.46
CA GLY A 183 -22.29 13.66 -0.35
C GLY A 183 -21.90 14.45 -1.62
N GLY A 184 -20.82 14.00 -2.31
CA GLY A 184 -20.43 14.53 -3.63
C GLY A 184 -21.48 14.24 -4.69
N LEU A 185 -21.88 12.98 -4.83
CA LEU A 185 -22.91 12.55 -5.79
C LEU A 185 -24.28 13.22 -5.54
N TYR A 186 -24.65 13.43 -4.29
CA TYR A 186 -25.87 14.15 -3.93
C TYR A 186 -25.83 15.62 -4.37
N LYS A 187 -24.70 16.31 -4.15
CA LYS A 187 -24.48 17.69 -4.61
C LYS A 187 -24.49 17.81 -6.14
N GLU A 188 -24.00 16.79 -6.84
CA GLU A 188 -24.01 16.70 -8.31
C GLU A 188 -25.39 16.27 -8.86
N HIS A 189 -26.40 16.09 -8.01
CA HIS A 189 -27.75 15.63 -8.39
C HIS A 189 -27.79 14.30 -9.13
N LYS A 190 -26.79 13.43 -8.93
CA LYS A 190 -26.74 12.10 -9.55
C LYS A 190 -27.51 11.05 -8.74
N ILE A 191 -27.70 11.30 -7.44
CA ILE A 191 -28.42 10.42 -6.53
C ILE A 191 -29.39 11.22 -5.65
N GLU A 192 -30.39 10.50 -5.10
CA GLU A 192 -31.29 10.97 -4.07
C GLU A 192 -31.14 10.14 -2.81
N ILE A 193 -31.33 10.78 -1.64
CA ILE A 193 -31.31 10.12 -0.33
C ILE A 193 -32.69 10.26 0.29
N ALA A 194 -33.37 9.14 0.45
CA ALA A 194 -34.70 9.11 1.01
C ALA A 194 -34.68 9.34 2.53
N HIS A 195 -35.41 10.32 3.02
CA HIS A 195 -35.61 10.53 4.43
C HIS A 195 -36.93 9.88 4.91
N PRO A 196 -36.94 9.20 6.07
CA PRO A 196 -35.89 9.10 7.11
C PRO A 196 -35.00 7.84 6.94
N SER A 197 -35.21 6.98 5.94
CA SER A 197 -34.51 5.68 5.78
C SER A 197 -33.01 5.84 5.51
N GLY A 198 -32.61 6.92 4.86
CA GLY A 198 -31.25 7.13 4.38
C GLY A 198 -30.92 6.30 3.13
N GLU A 199 -31.93 5.70 2.47
CA GLU A 199 -31.76 4.90 1.25
C GLU A 199 -31.28 5.77 0.09
N ILE A 200 -30.30 5.27 -0.65
CA ILE A 200 -29.65 5.96 -1.77
C ILE A 200 -30.18 5.38 -3.08
N LYS A 201 -30.70 6.25 -3.95
CA LYS A 201 -31.25 5.90 -5.28
C LYS A 201 -30.62 6.76 -6.36
N LEU A 202 -30.55 6.23 -7.57
CA LEU A 202 -30.22 7.04 -8.75
C LEU A 202 -31.37 8.03 -9.01
N LYS A 203 -30.99 9.20 -9.46
CA LYS A 203 -31.94 10.23 -9.88
C LYS A 203 -32.27 10.12 -11.36
#